data_bda3e0bdfe79a8bbf34e7b5f1960ebce
#
_entry.id   bda3e0bdfe79a8bbf34e7b5f1960ebce
#
_cell.length_a   1.000
_cell.length_b   1.000
_cell.length_c   1.000
_cell.angle_alpha   90.00
_cell.angle_beta   90.00
_cell.angle_gamma   90.00
#
_symmetry.space_group_name_H-M   'P 1'
#
loop_
_entity.id
_entity.type
_entity.pdbx_description
1 polymer ?
#
loop_
_entity_poly.entity_id
_entity_poly.type
_entity_poly.pdbx_seq_one_letter_code
_entity_poly.pdbx_strand_id
1 'polypeptide(L)'
;MTRKHPLATLAMALLPPALLLATGYAFAAEAIPQPIRFSHKIHATDYQLNCRFCHSSTNKSQYANLPPVEKCMMCHRTIATDRPEVKKVAQYWNERKPIPWNKVIDLPNHVYFPHKKMVNAGIACLTCHPGMDQAGTAVQKLEFGMGMCMECHRKKKVTIDCWKCHY
;
A
#
# COMPACT_ATOMS: atom_id res chain seq x y z
N MET A 1 13.18 -87.62 -10.73
CA MET A 1 12.65 -86.83 -9.59
C MET A 1 12.85 -85.35 -9.92
N THR A 2 11.83 -84.67 -10.48
CA THR A 2 11.87 -83.24 -10.90
C THR A 2 10.98 -82.47 -9.91
N ARG A 3 11.59 -81.66 -9.06
CA ARG A 3 10.90 -80.71 -8.17
C ARG A 3 10.41 -79.52 -8.96
N LYS A 4 9.13 -79.29 -9.06
CA LYS A 4 8.48 -78.08 -9.55
C LYS A 4 8.44 -77.05 -8.43
N HIS A 5 9.06 -75.86 -8.65
CA HIS A 5 8.90 -74.71 -7.78
C HIS A 5 7.69 -73.90 -8.24
N PRO A 6 6.81 -73.47 -7.34
CA PRO A 6 5.73 -72.57 -7.70
C PRO A 6 6.24 -71.14 -7.82
N LEU A 7 5.94 -70.48 -8.97
CA LEU A 7 6.13 -69.06 -9.18
C LEU A 7 5.15 -68.27 -8.33
N ALA A 8 5.67 -67.57 -7.36
CA ALA A 8 4.89 -66.61 -6.60
C ALA A 8 4.72 -65.33 -7.45
N THR A 9 3.50 -65.07 -7.90
CA THR A 9 3.11 -63.83 -8.57
C THR A 9 2.99 -62.74 -7.53
N LEU A 10 3.96 -61.78 -7.59
CA LEU A 10 3.94 -60.54 -6.76
C LEU A 10 2.91 -59.60 -7.36
N ALA A 11 1.74 -59.48 -6.73
CA ALA A 11 0.74 -58.46 -7.06
C ALA A 11 1.25 -57.11 -6.59
N MET A 12 1.70 -56.27 -7.55
CA MET A 12 2.07 -54.88 -7.29
C MET A 12 0.82 -54.04 -7.15
N ALA A 13 0.46 -53.73 -5.91
CA ALA A 13 -0.65 -52.85 -5.58
C ALA A 13 -0.33 -51.43 -6.07
N LEU A 14 -1.02 -50.99 -7.12
CA LEU A 14 -0.99 -49.62 -7.59
C LEU A 14 -1.71 -48.73 -6.55
N LEU A 15 -0.96 -47.99 -5.75
CA LEU A 15 -1.49 -46.94 -4.92
C LEU A 15 -1.95 -45.76 -5.82
N PRO A 16 -3.15 -45.25 -5.64
CA PRO A 16 -3.59 -44.07 -6.41
C PRO A 16 -2.72 -42.86 -6.04
N PRO A 17 -2.41 -41.97 -7.02
CA PRO A 17 -1.67 -40.74 -6.73
C PRO A 17 -2.53 -39.91 -5.75
N ALA A 18 -1.99 -39.65 -4.55
CA ALA A 18 -2.56 -38.72 -3.62
C ALA A 18 -2.60 -37.35 -4.27
N LEU A 19 -3.78 -36.89 -4.62
CA LEU A 19 -4.02 -35.53 -5.14
C LEU A 19 -3.72 -34.54 -4.01
N LEU A 20 -2.49 -34.04 -3.95
CA LEU A 20 -2.07 -32.95 -3.09
C LEU A 20 -2.85 -31.71 -3.52
N LEU A 21 -4.02 -31.52 -2.91
CA LEU A 21 -4.71 -30.21 -2.93
C LEU A 21 -3.80 -29.22 -2.20
N ALA A 22 -2.95 -28.52 -2.96
CA ALA A 22 -2.24 -27.36 -2.46
C ALA A 22 -3.30 -26.30 -2.13
N THR A 23 -3.79 -26.29 -0.89
CA THR A 23 -4.56 -25.18 -0.36
C THR A 23 -3.59 -24.01 -0.25
N GLY A 24 -3.55 -23.21 -1.31
CA GLY A 24 -2.88 -21.92 -1.29
C GLY A 24 -3.55 -21.05 -0.24
N TYR A 25 -2.95 -20.97 0.96
CA TYR A 25 -3.31 -19.94 1.93
C TYR A 25 -2.89 -18.61 1.33
N ALA A 26 -3.82 -17.96 0.62
CA ALA A 26 -3.69 -16.57 0.32
C ALA A 26 -3.73 -15.83 1.66
N PHE A 27 -2.58 -15.41 2.17
CA PHE A 27 -2.52 -14.42 3.25
C PHE A 27 -3.13 -13.15 2.70
N ALA A 28 -4.42 -12.96 2.93
CA ALA A 28 -5.05 -11.67 2.74
C ALA A 28 -4.34 -10.71 3.71
N ALA A 29 -3.59 -9.75 3.18
CA ALA A 29 -2.98 -8.72 4.01
C ALA A 29 -4.10 -8.09 4.85
N GLU A 30 -3.93 -8.10 6.17
CA GLU A 30 -4.94 -7.59 7.09
C GLU A 30 -5.18 -6.10 6.80
N ALA A 31 -6.42 -5.78 6.48
CA ALA A 31 -6.78 -4.41 6.13
C ALA A 31 -6.70 -3.53 7.38
N ILE A 32 -5.91 -2.47 7.32
CA ILE A 32 -5.82 -1.48 8.39
C ILE A 32 -7.09 -0.64 8.38
N PRO A 33 -7.95 -0.72 9.43
CA PRO A 33 -9.20 0.03 9.45
C PRO A 33 -8.92 1.55 9.47
N GLN A 34 -9.70 2.30 8.71
CA GLN A 34 -9.59 3.75 8.66
C GLN A 34 -10.85 4.41 9.27
N PRO A 35 -10.72 5.54 9.96
CA PRO A 35 -11.86 6.23 10.56
C PRO A 35 -12.87 6.71 9.51
N ILE A 36 -12.38 7.02 8.31
CA ILE A 36 -13.17 7.41 7.16
C ILE A 36 -12.74 6.56 5.96
N ARG A 37 -13.69 5.97 5.26
CA ARG A 37 -13.45 5.22 4.01
C ARG A 37 -13.23 6.18 2.84
N PHE A 38 -12.10 6.86 2.87
CA PHE A 38 -11.70 7.77 1.80
C PHE A 38 -11.27 6.98 0.55
N SER A 39 -11.79 7.34 -0.61
CA SER A 39 -11.44 6.72 -1.89
C SER A 39 -10.50 7.61 -2.69
N HIS A 40 -9.27 7.17 -2.86
CA HIS A 40 -8.32 7.82 -3.79
C HIS A 40 -8.83 7.72 -5.23
N LYS A 41 -9.42 6.58 -5.61
CA LYS A 41 -9.98 6.39 -6.96
C LYS A 41 -10.97 7.49 -7.32
N ILE A 42 -11.95 7.77 -6.46
CA ILE A 42 -12.95 8.81 -6.72
C ILE A 42 -12.27 10.17 -6.90
N HIS A 43 -11.32 10.54 -6.03
CA HIS A 43 -10.73 11.86 -6.05
C HIS A 43 -9.62 11.99 -7.11
N ALA A 44 -8.68 11.05 -7.18
CA ALA A 44 -7.52 11.15 -8.05
C ALA A 44 -7.81 10.70 -9.49
N THR A 45 -8.62 9.66 -9.69
CA THR A 45 -8.91 9.13 -11.02
C THR A 45 -10.18 9.70 -11.60
N ASP A 46 -11.32 9.58 -10.90
CA ASP A 46 -12.61 9.95 -11.48
C ASP A 46 -12.75 11.49 -11.57
N TYR A 47 -12.29 12.23 -10.57
CA TYR A 47 -12.28 13.71 -10.54
C TYR A 47 -10.93 14.35 -10.88
N GLN A 48 -9.90 13.55 -11.18
CA GLN A 48 -8.58 14.01 -11.63
C GLN A 48 -7.91 15.03 -10.70
N LEU A 49 -8.17 14.94 -9.39
CA LEU A 49 -7.50 15.80 -8.43
C LEU A 49 -6.02 15.40 -8.31
N ASN A 50 -5.13 16.39 -8.44
CA ASN A 50 -3.70 16.17 -8.29
C ASN A 50 -3.37 15.71 -6.86
N CYS A 51 -2.47 14.75 -6.71
CA CYS A 51 -2.01 14.24 -5.40
C CYS A 51 -1.59 15.37 -4.45
N ARG A 52 -0.89 16.37 -4.98
CA ARG A 52 -0.39 17.53 -4.23
C ARG A 52 -1.48 18.52 -3.82
N PHE A 53 -2.69 18.38 -4.34
CA PHE A 53 -3.82 19.18 -3.85
C PHE A 53 -4.10 18.82 -2.38
N CYS A 54 -4.08 17.53 -2.06
CA CYS A 54 -4.28 17.02 -0.69
C CYS A 54 -2.97 16.89 0.08
N HIS A 55 -1.92 16.32 -0.53
CA HIS A 55 -0.60 16.14 0.06
C HIS A 55 0.33 17.34 -0.25
N SER A 56 -0.08 18.54 0.17
CA SER A 56 0.52 19.80 -0.26
C SER A 56 1.92 20.08 0.28
N SER A 57 2.40 19.32 1.26
CA SER A 57 3.74 19.48 1.84
C SER A 57 4.83 18.64 1.17
N THR A 58 4.48 17.74 0.24
CA THR A 58 5.41 16.78 -0.35
C THR A 58 6.63 17.41 -1.04
N ASN A 59 6.49 18.59 -1.63
CA ASN A 59 7.61 19.31 -2.25
C ASN A 59 8.32 20.31 -1.32
N LYS A 60 7.86 20.43 -0.08
CA LYS A 60 8.37 21.40 0.91
C LYS A 60 9.01 20.73 2.11
N SER A 61 8.50 19.56 2.51
CA SER A 61 8.88 18.83 3.71
C SER A 61 9.46 17.45 3.39
N GLN A 62 10.14 16.87 4.36
CA GLN A 62 10.48 15.44 4.28
C GLN A 62 9.24 14.56 4.40
N TYR A 63 8.22 15.01 5.10
CA TYR A 63 6.97 14.27 5.28
C TYR A 63 5.92 14.70 4.25
N ALA A 64 5.18 13.71 3.71
CA ALA A 64 4.07 13.98 2.80
C ALA A 64 2.89 14.66 3.51
N ASN A 65 2.72 14.34 4.77
CA ASN A 65 1.59 14.70 5.63
C ASN A 65 0.23 14.25 5.06
N LEU A 66 -0.74 14.13 5.94
CA LEU A 66 -2.13 13.91 5.59
C LEU A 66 -2.84 15.27 5.50
N PRO A 67 -3.83 15.42 4.61
CA PRO A 67 -4.56 16.67 4.50
C PRO A 67 -5.33 16.95 5.80
N PRO A 68 -5.34 18.20 6.27
CA PRO A 68 -6.18 18.59 7.39
C PRO A 68 -7.67 18.57 7.00
N VAL A 69 -8.56 18.51 7.98
CA VAL A 69 -10.02 18.42 7.76
C VAL A 69 -10.56 19.56 6.90
N GLU A 70 -9.97 20.75 7.05
CA GLU A 70 -10.27 21.95 6.26
C GLU A 70 -10.16 21.69 4.76
N LYS A 71 -9.17 20.89 4.34
CA LYS A 71 -8.97 20.53 2.95
C LYS A 71 -10.16 19.75 2.38
N CYS A 72 -10.70 18.83 3.14
CA CYS A 72 -11.90 18.07 2.78
C CYS A 72 -13.11 19.01 2.70
N MET A 73 -13.26 19.88 3.68
CA MET A 73 -14.39 20.79 3.80
C MET A 73 -14.36 21.95 2.80
N MET A 74 -13.28 22.16 2.04
CA MET A 74 -13.30 23.11 0.91
C MET A 74 -14.39 22.74 -0.11
N CYS A 75 -14.65 21.45 -0.31
CA CYS A 75 -15.67 20.95 -1.23
C CYS A 75 -16.88 20.35 -0.49
N HIS A 76 -16.63 19.56 0.57
CA HIS A 76 -17.68 18.79 1.23
C HIS A 76 -18.60 19.61 2.15
N ARG A 77 -18.48 20.91 2.16
CA ARG A 77 -19.53 21.80 2.72
C ARG A 77 -20.79 21.79 1.87
N THR A 78 -20.65 21.55 0.56
CA THR A 78 -21.74 21.61 -0.41
C THR A 78 -21.86 20.38 -1.29
N ILE A 79 -20.79 19.58 -1.42
CA ILE A 79 -20.73 18.41 -2.28
C ILE A 79 -20.83 17.13 -1.45
N ALA A 80 -21.70 16.21 -1.85
CA ALA A 80 -21.91 14.88 -1.28
C ALA A 80 -22.22 14.89 0.24
N THR A 81 -22.90 15.92 0.72
CA THR A 81 -23.19 16.15 2.15
C THR A 81 -24.08 15.08 2.77
N ASP A 82 -24.83 14.37 1.94
CA ASP A 82 -25.69 13.24 2.30
C ASP A 82 -24.92 11.94 2.58
N ARG A 83 -23.70 11.82 2.04
CA ARG A 83 -22.91 10.60 2.15
C ARG A 83 -22.42 10.35 3.58
N PRO A 84 -22.53 9.08 4.09
CA PRO A 84 -22.16 8.76 5.46
C PRO A 84 -20.71 9.15 5.82
N GLU A 85 -19.75 8.91 4.93
CA GLU A 85 -18.34 9.22 5.17
C GLU A 85 -18.09 10.74 5.19
N VAL A 86 -18.82 11.52 4.39
CA VAL A 86 -18.75 12.98 4.41
C VAL A 86 -19.36 13.55 5.70
N LYS A 87 -20.43 12.95 6.21
CA LYS A 87 -21.00 13.32 7.50
C LYS A 87 -20.00 13.13 8.64
N LYS A 88 -19.20 12.05 8.61
CA LYS A 88 -18.10 11.88 9.58
C LYS A 88 -17.03 12.97 9.46
N VAL A 89 -16.65 13.36 8.22
CA VAL A 89 -15.72 14.49 8.02
C VAL A 89 -16.30 15.77 8.61
N ALA A 90 -17.58 16.06 8.35
CA ALA A 90 -18.26 17.23 8.91
C ALA A 90 -18.32 17.20 10.44
N GLN A 91 -18.45 16.03 11.05
CA GLN A 91 -18.38 15.88 12.50
C GLN A 91 -16.99 16.29 13.03
N TYR A 92 -15.88 15.75 12.46
CA TYR A 92 -14.52 16.15 12.85
C TYR A 92 -14.29 17.65 12.67
N TRP A 93 -14.84 18.23 11.60
CA TRP A 93 -14.78 19.67 11.36
C TRP A 93 -15.48 20.48 12.44
N ASN A 94 -16.71 20.12 12.79
CA ASN A 94 -17.52 20.80 13.81
C ASN A 94 -16.89 20.69 15.20
N GLU A 95 -16.30 19.53 15.50
CA GLU A 95 -15.61 19.28 16.77
C GLU A 95 -14.20 19.90 16.81
N ARG A 96 -13.73 20.50 15.71
CA ARG A 96 -12.36 21.03 15.55
C ARG A 96 -11.29 20.00 15.89
N LYS A 97 -11.51 18.74 15.52
CA LYS A 97 -10.60 17.62 15.74
C LYS A 97 -9.97 17.16 14.44
N PRO A 98 -8.69 16.75 14.44
CA PRO A 98 -8.11 16.08 13.30
C PRO A 98 -8.72 14.69 13.12
N ILE A 99 -8.74 14.20 11.87
CA ILE A 99 -9.12 12.81 11.60
C ILE A 99 -7.95 11.92 12.06
N PRO A 100 -8.18 10.94 12.95
CA PRO A 100 -7.13 10.08 13.49
C PRO A 100 -6.80 8.93 12.52
N TRP A 101 -6.20 9.27 11.38
CA TRP A 101 -5.84 8.30 10.36
C TRP A 101 -4.89 7.23 10.89
N ASN A 102 -5.14 5.97 10.56
CA ASN A 102 -4.22 4.89 10.83
C ASN A 102 -3.13 4.85 9.75
N LYS A 103 -1.88 4.75 10.20
CA LYS A 103 -0.70 4.78 9.33
C LYS A 103 -0.62 3.48 8.52
N VAL A 104 -0.61 3.60 7.19
CA VAL A 104 -0.51 2.46 6.25
C VAL A 104 0.89 2.32 5.63
N ILE A 105 1.74 3.31 5.81
CA ILE A 105 3.12 3.32 5.35
C ILE A 105 3.99 3.68 6.54
N ASP A 106 4.99 2.86 6.80
CA ASP A 106 5.97 3.09 7.85
C ASP A 106 7.37 2.75 7.38
N LEU A 107 8.29 3.69 7.58
CA LEU A 107 9.71 3.45 7.40
C LEU A 107 10.37 3.33 8.77
N PRO A 108 11.37 2.47 8.95
CA PRO A 108 12.12 2.40 10.19
C PRO A 108 12.69 3.77 10.59
N ASN A 109 12.75 4.06 11.89
CA ASN A 109 13.19 5.36 12.39
C ASN A 109 14.61 5.75 11.98
N HIS A 110 15.46 4.77 11.67
CA HIS A 110 16.81 4.99 11.18
C HIS A 110 16.91 5.29 9.68
N VAL A 111 15.76 5.39 8.98
CA VAL A 111 15.71 5.70 7.54
C VAL A 111 15.28 7.14 7.34
N TYR A 112 16.17 7.93 6.76
CA TYR A 112 15.90 9.29 6.34
C TYR A 112 15.38 9.31 4.89
N PHE A 113 14.10 9.61 4.70
CA PHE A 113 13.49 9.73 3.39
C PHE A 113 12.80 11.09 3.22
N PRO A 114 13.40 12.03 2.47
CA PRO A 114 12.81 13.35 2.26
C PRO A 114 11.96 13.39 0.98
N HIS A 115 10.64 13.38 1.09
CA HIS A 115 9.74 13.53 -0.06
C HIS A 115 10.09 14.72 -0.93
N LYS A 116 10.44 15.88 -0.34
CA LYS A 116 10.79 17.09 -1.09
C LYS A 116 11.90 16.88 -2.12
N LYS A 117 12.90 16.04 -1.82
CA LYS A 117 13.99 15.77 -2.77
C LYS A 117 13.51 14.96 -3.98
N MET A 118 12.66 13.95 -3.73
CA MET A 118 12.13 13.08 -4.79
C MET A 118 11.15 13.85 -5.68
N VAL A 119 10.22 14.58 -5.08
CA VAL A 119 9.21 15.35 -5.80
C VAL A 119 9.84 16.49 -6.62
N ASN A 120 10.83 17.21 -6.06
CA ASN A 120 11.53 18.27 -6.76
C ASN A 120 12.48 17.74 -7.84
N ALA A 121 12.90 16.48 -7.78
CA ALA A 121 13.61 15.78 -8.84
C ALA A 121 12.66 15.25 -9.96
N GLY A 122 11.37 15.56 -9.90
CA GLY A 122 10.39 15.17 -10.90
C GLY A 122 9.95 13.70 -10.84
N ILE A 123 10.21 13.01 -9.73
CA ILE A 123 9.77 11.61 -9.56
C ILE A 123 8.26 11.60 -9.35
N ALA A 124 7.53 10.88 -10.21
CA ALA A 124 6.09 10.75 -10.11
C ALA A 124 5.67 9.96 -8.85
N CYS A 125 4.57 10.37 -8.23
CA CYS A 125 4.07 9.75 -6.99
C CYS A 125 3.85 8.24 -7.13
N LEU A 126 3.27 7.81 -8.25
CA LEU A 126 2.94 6.41 -8.52
C LEU A 126 4.18 5.53 -8.77
N THR A 127 5.37 6.12 -8.96
CA THR A 127 6.62 5.35 -9.02
C THR A 127 6.89 4.61 -7.71
N CYS A 128 6.56 5.24 -6.58
CA CYS A 128 6.74 4.66 -5.24
C CYS A 128 5.41 4.24 -4.60
N HIS A 129 4.29 4.79 -5.06
CA HIS A 129 2.94 4.47 -4.56
C HIS A 129 2.07 3.86 -5.67
N PRO A 130 2.48 2.70 -6.26
CA PRO A 130 1.77 2.11 -7.40
C PRO A 130 0.32 1.76 -7.01
N GLY A 131 -0.62 2.09 -7.91
CA GLY A 131 -2.04 1.78 -7.72
C GLY A 131 -2.77 2.65 -6.69
N MET A 132 -2.11 3.62 -6.05
CA MET A 132 -2.75 4.47 -5.04
C MET A 132 -3.86 5.34 -5.66
N ASP A 133 -3.72 5.74 -6.91
CA ASP A 133 -4.75 6.46 -7.68
C ASP A 133 -6.02 5.64 -7.92
N GLN A 134 -5.91 4.30 -7.92
CA GLN A 134 -7.04 3.37 -8.08
C GLN A 134 -7.53 2.82 -6.74
N ALA A 135 -6.87 3.13 -5.65
CA ALA A 135 -7.23 2.61 -4.35
C ALA A 135 -8.59 3.17 -3.89
N GLY A 136 -9.43 2.29 -3.37
CA GLY A 136 -10.55 2.68 -2.53
C GLY A 136 -10.03 3.24 -1.22
N THR A 137 -10.42 2.68 -0.09
CA THR A 137 -9.81 3.06 1.19
C THR A 137 -8.38 2.53 1.27
N ALA A 138 -7.43 3.38 1.70
CA ALA A 138 -6.05 2.96 1.94
C ALA A 138 -5.98 2.11 3.22
N VAL A 139 -6.10 0.82 3.05
CA VAL A 139 -6.16 -0.15 4.16
C VAL A 139 -5.01 -1.16 4.12
N GLN A 140 -4.23 -1.16 3.07
CA GLN A 140 -3.15 -2.10 2.86
C GLN A 140 -1.82 -1.46 3.23
N LYS A 141 -1.04 -2.16 4.06
CA LYS A 141 0.32 -1.72 4.39
C LYS A 141 1.19 -1.83 3.15
N LEU A 142 1.78 -0.72 2.73
CA LEU A 142 2.79 -0.69 1.68
C LEU A 142 4.16 -0.91 2.32
N GLU A 143 4.88 -1.92 1.85
CA GLU A 143 6.22 -2.21 2.34
C GLU A 143 7.27 -1.63 1.38
N PHE A 144 8.11 -0.77 1.93
CA PHE A 144 9.23 -0.19 1.22
C PHE A 144 10.54 -0.82 1.69
N GLY A 145 11.06 -1.76 0.90
CA GLY A 145 12.36 -2.37 1.18
C GLY A 145 13.51 -1.53 0.62
N MET A 146 14.68 -1.60 1.28
CA MET A 146 15.92 -0.94 0.85
C MET A 146 16.27 -1.25 -0.61
N GLY A 147 16.02 -2.51 -1.06
CA GLY A 147 16.30 -2.95 -2.44
C GLY A 147 15.60 -2.09 -3.49
N MET A 148 14.34 -1.74 -3.27
CA MET A 148 13.55 -0.89 -4.18
C MET A 148 14.17 0.51 -4.33
N CYS A 149 14.61 1.10 -3.23
CA CYS A 149 15.28 2.41 -3.24
C CYS A 149 16.60 2.35 -3.97
N MET A 150 17.44 1.35 -3.67
CA MET A 150 18.75 1.17 -4.28
C MET A 150 18.66 0.86 -5.78
N GLU A 151 17.71 0.06 -6.20
CA GLU A 151 17.49 -0.25 -7.63
C GLU A 151 17.15 1.01 -8.42
N CYS A 152 16.23 1.84 -7.91
CA CYS A 152 15.87 3.11 -8.54
C CYS A 152 17.08 4.07 -8.59
N HIS A 153 17.81 4.21 -7.49
CA HIS A 153 19.01 5.05 -7.41
C HIS A 153 20.09 4.61 -8.39
N ARG A 154 20.35 3.30 -8.55
CA ARG A 154 21.28 2.78 -9.56
C ARG A 154 20.81 3.10 -10.99
N LYS A 155 19.53 2.87 -11.29
CA LYS A 155 18.95 3.19 -12.61
C LYS A 155 19.04 4.69 -12.91
N LYS A 156 18.88 5.55 -11.91
CA LYS A 156 18.96 7.00 -12.03
C LYS A 156 20.39 7.54 -11.94
N LYS A 157 21.38 6.67 -11.70
CA LYS A 157 22.80 7.05 -11.51
C LYS A 157 23.00 8.09 -10.41
N VAL A 158 22.24 7.98 -9.33
CA VAL A 158 22.38 8.81 -8.12
C VAL A 158 22.99 7.99 -6.98
N THR A 159 23.44 8.67 -5.93
CA THR A 159 24.16 8.04 -4.81
C THR A 159 23.37 6.92 -4.16
N ILE A 160 24.10 5.87 -3.78
CA ILE A 160 23.64 4.75 -2.99
C ILE A 160 24.43 4.65 -1.66
N ASP A 161 25.11 5.72 -1.25
CA ASP A 161 25.88 5.76 -0.03
C ASP A 161 24.97 5.54 1.18
N CYS A 162 25.38 4.68 2.09
CA CYS A 162 24.60 4.30 3.27
C CYS A 162 24.14 5.51 4.08
N TRP A 163 25.06 6.47 4.30
CA TRP A 163 24.83 7.69 5.10
C TRP A 163 23.90 8.72 4.49
N LYS A 164 23.47 8.51 3.25
CA LYS A 164 22.46 9.38 2.62
C LYS A 164 21.04 9.00 2.99
N CYS A 165 20.86 7.77 3.44
CA CYS A 165 19.56 7.19 3.78
C CYS A 165 19.48 6.71 5.24
N HIS A 166 20.61 6.43 5.89
CA HIS A 166 20.68 5.93 7.27
C HIS A 166 21.47 6.88 8.17
N TYR A 167 21.02 7.01 9.44
CA TYR A 167 21.67 7.82 10.49
C TYR A 167 21.52 7.15 11.86
#